data_3bb2a44f445aa6303c4688156d99ee4a
#
_entry.id   3bb2a44f445aa6303c4688156d99ee4a
#
_cell.length_a   1.000
_cell.length_b   1.000
_cell.length_c   1.000
_cell.angle_alpha   90.00
_cell.angle_beta   90.00
_cell.angle_gamma   90.00
#
_symmetry.space_group_name_H-M   'P 1'
#
loop_
_entity.id
_entity.type
_entity.pdbx_description
1 polymer ?
#
loop_
_entity_poly.entity_id
_entity_poly.type
_entity_poly.pdbx_seq_one_letter_code
_entity_poly.pdbx_strand_id
1 'polypeptide(L)'
;MLDFGYYNMDCMDGMKQFPDKYFDLAIADPPYGISIHKMNYTQSGAKKIGKAVRRDYSNISDWDSKAPDKKYFDELFRVSKNQIIWGGNYFNENLPSSKSFIVWDKRIESKYSNDFADCEFAWCSEGLGVARMFRFMWNGFMQGNMKNKESRIHPTQKPIALYEWILSRYAKDGDIILDTHVGSASSLIACYNTNHKFVGFELDEHYYNLSKKRLDGEMAQLRLFDFGYNPYQE
;
A
#
# COMPACT_ATOMS: atom_id res chain seq x y z
N MET A 1 -14.51 -17.74 -10.29
CA MET A 1 -14.29 -16.45 -9.59
C MET A 1 -13.76 -16.79 -8.20
N LEU A 2 -12.71 -16.11 -7.75
CA LEU A 2 -12.19 -16.27 -6.38
C LEU A 2 -13.14 -15.62 -5.37
N ASP A 3 -13.14 -16.12 -4.14
CA ASP A 3 -13.82 -15.49 -3.02
C ASP A 3 -13.08 -14.22 -2.55
N PHE A 4 -13.66 -13.49 -1.59
CA PHE A 4 -12.95 -12.42 -0.90
C PHE A 4 -11.81 -12.98 -0.08
N GLY A 5 -10.64 -12.37 -0.16
CA GLY A 5 -9.47 -12.86 0.56
C GLY A 5 -8.13 -12.40 0.01
N TYR A 6 -7.09 -13.04 0.50
CA TYR A 6 -5.71 -12.76 0.16
C TYR A 6 -5.03 -14.01 -0.42
N TYR A 7 -4.40 -13.88 -1.59
CA TYR A 7 -3.92 -15.00 -2.38
C TYR A 7 -2.44 -14.84 -2.75
N ASN A 8 -1.68 -15.94 -2.63
CA ASN A 8 -0.33 -16.02 -3.16
C ASN A 8 -0.39 -16.45 -4.64
N MET A 9 -0.44 -15.49 -5.54
CA MET A 9 -0.53 -15.75 -6.98
C MET A 9 -0.19 -14.50 -7.79
N ASP A 10 0.03 -14.70 -9.10
CA ASP A 10 0.15 -13.60 -10.05
C ASP A 10 -1.17 -12.83 -10.16
N CYS A 11 -1.09 -11.50 -10.03
CA CYS A 11 -2.27 -10.64 -10.07
C CYS A 11 -2.97 -10.67 -11.43
N MET A 12 -2.24 -10.90 -12.55
CA MET A 12 -2.85 -11.02 -13.88
C MET A 12 -3.72 -12.27 -13.98
N ASP A 13 -3.29 -13.38 -13.37
CA ASP A 13 -4.09 -14.61 -13.34
C ASP A 13 -5.27 -14.48 -12.37
N GLY A 14 -5.08 -13.73 -11.29
CA GLY A 14 -6.14 -13.40 -10.35
C GLY A 14 -7.22 -12.52 -10.98
N MET A 15 -6.85 -11.39 -11.57
CA MET A 15 -7.77 -10.43 -12.18
C MET A 15 -8.62 -11.05 -13.30
N LYS A 16 -8.06 -11.94 -14.13
CA LYS A 16 -8.80 -12.67 -15.19
C LYS A 16 -10.02 -13.44 -14.68
N GLN A 17 -10.06 -13.76 -13.40
CA GLN A 17 -11.18 -14.52 -12.81
C GLN A 17 -12.40 -13.64 -12.47
N PHE A 18 -12.28 -12.32 -12.57
CA PHE A 18 -13.33 -11.38 -12.25
C PHE A 18 -13.92 -10.72 -13.50
N PRO A 19 -15.23 -10.45 -13.51
CA PRO A 19 -15.86 -9.73 -14.60
C PRO A 19 -15.44 -8.25 -14.63
N ASP A 20 -15.79 -7.57 -15.72
CA ASP A 20 -15.55 -6.14 -15.88
C ASP A 20 -16.21 -5.34 -14.75
N LYS A 21 -15.47 -4.36 -14.23
CA LYS A 21 -15.95 -3.42 -13.21
C LYS A 21 -16.47 -4.07 -11.92
N TYR A 22 -15.95 -5.25 -11.58
CA TYR A 22 -16.33 -5.97 -10.37
C TYR A 22 -15.92 -5.21 -9.10
N PHE A 23 -14.70 -4.67 -9.08
CA PHE A 23 -14.19 -3.91 -7.94
C PHE A 23 -14.61 -2.44 -8.02
N ASP A 24 -15.05 -1.89 -6.89
CA ASP A 24 -15.43 -0.48 -6.81
C ASP A 24 -14.20 0.43 -6.80
N LEU A 25 -13.14 0.00 -6.11
CA LEU A 25 -11.86 0.70 -6.03
C LEU A 25 -10.69 -0.29 -6.06
N ALA A 26 -9.74 -0.05 -6.95
CA ALA A 26 -8.42 -0.69 -6.88
C ALA A 26 -7.40 0.28 -6.27
N ILE A 27 -6.62 -0.20 -5.29
CA ILE A 27 -5.50 0.53 -4.67
C ILE A 27 -4.25 -0.30 -4.93
N ALA A 28 -3.43 0.12 -5.88
CA ALA A 28 -2.29 -0.66 -6.34
C ALA A 28 -0.96 0.07 -6.09
N ASP A 29 0.05 -0.69 -5.68
CA ASP A 29 1.44 -0.22 -5.52
C ASP A 29 2.39 -1.14 -6.30
N PRO A 30 2.31 -1.13 -7.65
CA PRO A 30 3.10 -2.03 -8.47
C PRO A 30 4.59 -1.65 -8.45
N PRO A 31 5.51 -2.57 -8.79
CA PRO A 31 6.93 -2.27 -8.87
C PRO A 31 7.21 -1.15 -9.87
N TYR A 32 8.10 -0.22 -9.49
CA TYR A 32 8.40 0.96 -10.32
C TYR A 32 9.48 0.73 -11.38
N GLY A 33 10.17 -0.42 -11.33
CA GLY A 33 11.27 -0.74 -12.24
C GLY A 33 12.56 -0.01 -11.93
N ILE A 34 12.71 0.55 -10.73
CA ILE A 34 13.89 1.32 -10.32
C ILE A 34 14.94 0.49 -9.60
N SER A 35 14.70 -0.82 -9.46
CA SER A 35 15.61 -1.75 -8.74
C SER A 35 15.99 -1.25 -7.34
N ILE A 36 14.99 -0.87 -6.55
CA ILE A 36 15.18 -0.24 -5.23
C ILE A 36 16.10 -1.05 -4.30
N HIS A 37 16.12 -2.39 -4.45
CA HIS A 37 17.00 -3.28 -3.69
C HIS A 37 18.50 -3.09 -4.02
N LYS A 38 18.83 -2.56 -5.22
CA LYS A 38 20.22 -2.24 -5.64
C LYS A 38 20.66 -0.86 -5.17
N MET A 39 19.75 -0.03 -4.67
CA MET A 39 20.11 1.26 -4.08
C MET A 39 20.86 1.00 -2.78
N ASN A 40 22.17 1.27 -2.81
CA ASN A 40 23.04 1.16 -1.64
C ASN A 40 22.59 2.17 -0.56
N TYR A 41 21.74 1.74 0.34
CA TYR A 41 21.35 2.50 1.55
C TYR A 41 22.55 2.82 2.48
N THR A 42 23.78 2.47 2.06
CA THR A 42 25.00 2.56 2.85
C THR A 42 25.90 3.77 2.53
N GLN A 43 25.65 4.51 1.44
CA GLN A 43 26.58 5.56 1.00
C GLN A 43 26.39 6.94 1.61
N SER A 44 25.27 7.24 2.26
CA SER A 44 25.25 8.45 3.07
C SER A 44 26.08 8.19 4.34
N GLY A 45 27.23 8.84 4.49
CA GLY A 45 28.20 8.74 5.60
C GLY A 45 27.64 9.02 7.00
N ALA A 46 26.44 8.61 7.27
CA ALA A 46 25.78 8.70 8.57
C ALA A 46 26.50 7.77 9.55
N LYS A 47 27.36 8.35 10.39
CA LYS A 47 27.86 7.74 11.62
C LYS A 47 26.71 7.03 12.32
N LYS A 48 26.95 5.77 12.78
CA LYS A 48 25.99 4.99 13.57
C LYS A 48 25.36 5.88 14.65
N ILE A 49 24.13 6.29 14.47
CA ILE A 49 23.37 6.97 15.51
C ILE A 49 22.61 5.86 16.26
N GLY A 50 23.17 5.40 17.37
CA GLY A 50 22.55 4.46 18.31
C GLY A 50 22.64 2.99 17.91
N LYS A 51 22.02 2.11 18.73
CA LYS A 51 21.99 0.65 18.60
C LYS A 51 20.99 0.13 17.54
N ALA A 52 20.58 0.92 16.58
CA ALA A 52 19.62 0.51 15.57
C ALA A 52 20.25 -0.48 14.59
N VAL A 53 19.84 -1.72 14.64
CA VAL A 53 20.22 -2.76 13.68
C VAL A 53 19.50 -2.46 12.36
N ARG A 54 20.26 -2.19 11.30
CA ARG A 54 19.71 -2.13 9.93
C ARG A 54 19.19 -3.51 9.57
N ARG A 55 17.97 -3.57 9.04
CA ARG A 55 17.48 -4.79 8.41
C ARG A 55 18.23 -4.98 7.11
N ASP A 56 18.76 -6.18 6.91
CA ASP A 56 19.39 -6.58 5.66
C ASP A 56 18.30 -7.07 4.71
N TYR A 57 18.19 -6.40 3.56
CA TYR A 57 17.29 -6.78 2.48
C TYR A 57 18.07 -7.32 1.26
N SER A 58 19.35 -7.70 1.43
CA SER A 58 20.21 -8.14 0.34
C SER A 58 19.80 -9.46 -0.32
N ASN A 59 19.01 -10.29 0.37
CA ASN A 59 18.51 -11.58 -0.12
C ASN A 59 17.12 -11.48 -0.77
N ILE A 60 16.69 -10.27 -1.13
CA ILE A 60 15.35 -10.06 -1.68
C ILE A 60 15.36 -10.34 -3.18
N SER A 61 14.34 -11.05 -3.64
CA SER A 61 14.06 -11.29 -5.06
C SER A 61 14.02 -9.97 -5.85
N ASP A 62 14.35 -10.04 -7.14
CA ASP A 62 14.46 -8.90 -8.08
C ASP A 62 13.06 -8.35 -8.48
N TRP A 63 12.11 -8.30 -7.51
CA TRP A 63 10.70 -7.94 -7.75
C TRP A 63 10.51 -6.53 -8.33
N ASP A 64 11.41 -5.58 -8.05
CA ASP A 64 11.32 -4.19 -8.56
C ASP A 64 12.27 -3.96 -9.76
N SER A 65 12.64 -5.00 -10.49
CA SER A 65 13.53 -4.86 -11.65
C SER A 65 12.82 -4.35 -12.91
N LYS A 66 11.52 -4.52 -12.99
CA LYS A 66 10.71 -4.15 -14.15
C LYS A 66 9.35 -3.61 -13.74
N ALA A 67 9.00 -2.45 -14.30
CA ALA A 67 7.64 -1.91 -14.19
C ALA A 67 6.64 -2.79 -14.97
N PRO A 68 5.36 -2.85 -14.55
CA PRO A 68 4.32 -3.53 -15.30
C PRO A 68 4.17 -2.97 -16.72
N ASP A 69 3.80 -3.83 -17.65
CA ASP A 69 3.50 -3.42 -19.01
C ASP A 69 2.06 -2.89 -19.15
N LYS A 70 1.74 -2.39 -20.35
CA LYS A 70 0.39 -1.86 -20.64
C LYS A 70 -0.73 -2.85 -20.35
N LYS A 71 -0.50 -4.16 -20.54
CA LYS A 71 -1.53 -5.19 -20.32
C LYS A 71 -2.00 -5.25 -18.88
N TYR A 72 -1.10 -5.00 -17.93
CA TYR A 72 -1.46 -4.91 -16.52
C TYR A 72 -2.42 -3.75 -16.26
N PHE A 73 -2.14 -2.56 -16.80
CA PHE A 73 -3.01 -1.40 -16.61
C PHE A 73 -4.36 -1.60 -17.31
N ASP A 74 -4.36 -2.15 -18.52
CA ASP A 74 -5.60 -2.46 -19.25
C ASP A 74 -6.49 -3.43 -18.44
N GLU A 75 -5.90 -4.45 -17.82
CA GLU A 75 -6.62 -5.43 -17.02
C GLU A 75 -7.11 -4.83 -15.69
N LEU A 76 -6.26 -4.02 -15.02
CA LEU A 76 -6.65 -3.29 -13.81
C LEU A 76 -7.84 -2.37 -14.07
N PHE A 77 -7.82 -1.64 -15.21
CA PHE A 77 -8.93 -0.79 -15.63
C PHE A 77 -10.17 -1.61 -16.02
N ARG A 78 -10.00 -2.80 -16.60
CA ARG A 78 -11.11 -3.67 -16.94
C ARG A 78 -11.88 -4.10 -15.70
N VAL A 79 -11.18 -4.61 -14.67
CA VAL A 79 -11.83 -5.22 -13.49
C VAL A 79 -12.31 -4.21 -12.46
N SER A 80 -11.83 -2.96 -12.46
CA SER A 80 -12.16 -1.98 -11.44
C SER A 80 -12.82 -0.72 -12.01
N LYS A 81 -13.72 -0.11 -11.21
CA LYS A 81 -14.44 1.13 -11.55
C LYS A 81 -13.55 2.35 -11.38
N ASN A 82 -12.85 2.42 -10.24
CA ASN A 82 -11.92 3.49 -9.89
C ASN A 82 -10.56 2.92 -9.49
N GLN A 83 -9.48 3.69 -9.69
CA GLN A 83 -8.13 3.26 -9.42
C GLN A 83 -7.34 4.35 -8.70
N ILE A 84 -6.52 3.93 -7.73
CA ILE A 84 -5.46 4.71 -7.08
C ILE A 84 -4.17 3.91 -7.28
N ILE A 85 -3.21 4.48 -8.02
CA ILE A 85 -1.99 3.77 -8.43
C ILE A 85 -0.78 4.55 -7.92
N TRP A 86 -0.10 3.99 -6.92
CA TRP A 86 1.13 4.55 -6.38
C TRP A 86 2.24 4.51 -7.42
N GLY A 87 3.14 5.49 -7.36
CA GLY A 87 4.20 5.62 -8.36
C GLY A 87 3.69 6.05 -9.73
N GLY A 88 2.52 6.70 -9.83
CA GLY A 88 1.93 7.11 -11.11
C GLY A 88 2.86 7.92 -12.00
N ASN A 89 3.84 8.62 -11.42
CA ASN A 89 4.88 9.34 -12.14
C ASN A 89 5.86 8.44 -12.92
N TYR A 90 5.93 7.14 -12.62
CA TYR A 90 6.74 6.16 -13.35
C TYR A 90 5.99 5.49 -14.50
N PHE A 91 4.66 5.69 -14.59
CA PHE A 91 3.77 4.98 -15.52
C PHE A 91 3.06 5.92 -16.50
N ASN A 92 3.60 7.11 -16.76
CA ASN A 92 2.96 8.16 -17.56
C ASN A 92 2.51 7.69 -18.95
N GLU A 93 3.22 6.72 -19.56
CA GLU A 93 2.86 6.18 -20.88
C GLU A 93 1.64 5.24 -20.84
N ASN A 94 1.32 4.71 -19.66
CA ASN A 94 0.26 3.72 -19.48
C ASN A 94 -0.98 4.26 -18.77
N LEU A 95 -0.87 5.46 -18.18
CA LEU A 95 -1.96 6.10 -17.44
C LEU A 95 -2.56 7.25 -18.22
N PRO A 96 -3.89 7.34 -18.31
CA PRO A 96 -4.53 8.49 -18.93
C PRO A 96 -4.28 9.77 -18.12
N SER A 97 -4.44 10.92 -18.77
CA SER A 97 -4.40 12.19 -18.06
C SER A 97 -5.45 12.26 -16.96
N SER A 98 -5.08 12.78 -15.82
CA SER A 98 -5.99 12.97 -14.69
C SER A 98 -5.68 14.28 -13.96
N LYS A 99 -6.71 14.91 -13.40
CA LYS A 99 -6.60 16.02 -12.45
C LYS A 99 -6.56 15.53 -10.99
N SER A 100 -6.73 14.24 -10.77
CA SER A 100 -6.85 13.62 -9.46
C SER A 100 -5.55 12.92 -9.08
N PHE A 101 -4.93 13.35 -7.99
CA PHE A 101 -3.69 12.79 -7.45
C PHE A 101 -3.73 12.75 -5.94
N ILE A 102 -3.02 11.81 -5.35
CA ILE A 102 -2.69 11.84 -3.93
C ILE A 102 -1.19 12.10 -3.80
N VAL A 103 -0.86 13.08 -2.97
CA VAL A 103 0.53 13.35 -2.55
C VAL A 103 0.64 12.92 -1.10
N TRP A 104 1.51 11.95 -0.82
CA TRP A 104 1.83 11.59 0.56
C TRP A 104 3.13 12.28 0.99
N ASP A 105 2.99 13.31 1.83
CA ASP A 105 4.11 13.98 2.51
C ASP A 105 4.57 13.11 3.69
N LYS A 106 5.79 12.57 3.58
CA LYS A 106 6.39 11.64 4.56
C LYS A 106 7.20 12.32 5.63
N ARG A 107 7.50 13.60 5.47
CA ARG A 107 8.51 14.30 6.28
C ARG A 107 7.95 15.24 7.33
N ILE A 108 6.83 15.86 7.07
CA ILE A 108 6.19 16.84 7.97
C ILE A 108 7.23 17.75 8.66
N GLU A 109 7.64 18.84 8.02
CA GLU A 109 8.53 19.87 8.58
C GLU A 109 9.90 19.35 9.12
N SER A 110 10.32 18.15 8.74
CA SER A 110 11.63 17.64 9.15
C SER A 110 12.75 18.49 8.55
N LYS A 111 13.62 19.02 9.41
CA LYS A 111 14.81 19.77 9.00
C LYS A 111 15.95 18.88 8.47
N TYR A 112 15.82 17.57 8.58
CA TYR A 112 16.85 16.63 8.15
C TYR A 112 16.65 16.27 6.68
N SER A 113 17.63 16.59 5.85
CA SER A 113 17.71 16.11 4.47
C SER A 113 18.30 14.70 4.45
N ASN A 114 17.78 13.84 3.61
CA ASN A 114 18.36 12.55 3.24
C ASN A 114 18.09 12.31 1.75
N ASP A 115 18.68 11.26 1.18
CA ASP A 115 18.57 10.94 -0.26
C ASP A 115 17.24 10.26 -0.65
N PHE A 116 16.31 10.12 0.31
CA PHE A 116 14.99 9.55 0.04
C PHE A 116 13.98 10.63 -0.35
N ALA A 117 13.02 10.25 -1.20
CA ALA A 117 11.95 11.14 -1.60
C ALA A 117 11.15 11.65 -0.38
N ASP A 118 10.89 12.95 -0.34
CA ASP A 118 10.12 13.62 0.71
C ASP A 118 8.65 13.26 0.67
N CYS A 119 8.16 12.93 -0.52
CA CYS A 119 6.77 12.55 -0.76
C CYS A 119 6.67 11.42 -1.80
N GLU A 120 5.52 10.81 -1.85
CA GLU A 120 5.14 9.85 -2.90
C GLU A 120 3.85 10.31 -3.59
N PHE A 121 3.71 9.93 -4.86
CA PHE A 121 2.56 10.29 -5.68
C PHE A 121 1.74 9.05 -6.02
N ALA A 122 0.41 9.16 -5.88
CA ALA A 122 -0.50 8.22 -6.52
C ALA A 122 -1.31 8.94 -7.59
N TRP A 123 -1.35 8.36 -8.78
CA TRP A 123 -2.30 8.71 -9.81
C TRP A 123 -3.67 8.16 -9.41
N CYS A 124 -4.72 8.95 -9.64
CA CYS A 124 -6.09 8.55 -9.37
C CYS A 124 -6.94 8.71 -10.62
N SER A 125 -7.89 7.81 -10.84
CA SER A 125 -8.88 7.95 -11.91
C SER A 125 -9.68 9.24 -11.75
N GLU A 126 -10.10 9.84 -12.87
CA GLU A 126 -10.70 11.17 -12.92
C GLU A 126 -11.97 11.29 -12.04
N GLY A 127 -12.73 10.21 -11.91
CA GLY A 127 -13.93 10.14 -11.06
C GLY A 127 -13.69 10.36 -9.58
N LEU A 128 -12.44 10.30 -9.10
CA LEU A 128 -12.08 10.49 -7.69
C LEU A 128 -11.85 11.97 -7.30
N GLY A 129 -12.05 12.90 -8.20
CA GLY A 129 -12.11 14.33 -7.91
C GLY A 129 -10.81 15.10 -8.21
N VAL A 130 -10.27 15.82 -7.22
CA VAL A 130 -9.10 16.69 -7.36
C VAL A 130 -7.91 16.21 -6.55
N ALA A 131 -6.71 16.74 -6.81
CA ALA A 131 -5.51 16.40 -6.05
C ALA A 131 -5.67 16.64 -4.55
N ARG A 132 -5.20 15.72 -3.75
CA ARG A 132 -5.24 15.75 -2.28
C ARG A 132 -3.89 15.42 -1.68
N MET A 133 -3.64 15.95 -0.49
CA MET A 133 -2.41 15.68 0.25
C MET A 133 -2.75 14.94 1.56
N PHE A 134 -2.00 13.86 1.81
CA PHE A 134 -1.95 13.18 3.09
C PHE A 134 -0.61 13.46 3.75
N ARG A 135 -0.61 13.85 5.02
CA ARG A 135 0.61 14.13 5.79
C ARG A 135 0.72 13.13 6.93
N PHE A 136 1.75 12.31 6.86
CA PHE A 136 2.03 11.34 7.90
C PHE A 136 3.51 10.96 7.91
N MET A 137 4.20 11.22 9.02
CA MET A 137 5.62 10.95 9.18
C MET A 137 5.93 9.46 8.99
N TRP A 138 6.82 9.16 8.03
CA TRP A 138 7.23 7.79 7.73
C TRP A 138 8.64 7.77 7.17
N ASN A 139 9.63 8.12 8.01
CA ASN A 139 11.01 8.27 7.58
C ASN A 139 11.96 7.48 8.48
N GLY A 140 12.51 6.39 7.95
CA GLY A 140 13.42 5.51 8.70
C GLY A 140 12.75 4.97 9.98
N PHE A 141 13.25 5.37 11.15
CA PHE A 141 12.69 4.97 12.45
C PHE A 141 11.51 5.82 12.90
N MET A 142 11.30 6.96 12.26
CA MET A 142 10.24 7.89 12.64
C MET A 142 8.93 7.50 11.94
N GLN A 143 7.88 7.36 12.73
CA GLN A 143 6.53 7.10 12.28
C GLN A 143 5.59 8.11 12.93
N GLY A 144 4.46 8.41 12.28
CA GLY A 144 3.48 9.35 12.80
C GLY A 144 2.97 9.00 14.19
N ASN A 145 2.91 7.71 14.51
CA ASN A 145 2.61 7.22 15.85
C ASN A 145 3.85 6.52 16.45
N MET A 146 4.60 7.26 17.27
CA MET A 146 5.83 6.74 17.90
C MET A 146 5.56 5.82 19.08
N LYS A 147 4.35 5.86 19.69
CA LYS A 147 3.96 4.96 20.80
C LYS A 147 3.55 3.58 20.27
N ASN A 148 2.82 3.56 19.17
CA ASN A 148 2.34 2.32 18.53
C ASN A 148 2.94 2.21 17.14
N LYS A 149 4.24 1.89 17.07
CA LYS A 149 4.95 1.73 15.80
C LYS A 149 4.51 0.46 15.09
N GLU A 150 4.23 0.60 13.80
CA GLU A 150 4.09 -0.56 12.93
C GLU A 150 5.43 -1.27 12.75
N SER A 151 5.43 -2.59 12.87
CA SER A 151 6.58 -3.40 12.48
C SER A 151 6.72 -3.40 10.96
N ARG A 152 7.85 -2.97 10.43
CA ARG A 152 8.11 -3.02 9.00
C ARG A 152 8.56 -4.42 8.60
N ILE A 153 7.85 -5.03 7.68
CA ILE A 153 8.16 -6.36 7.12
C ILE A 153 8.55 -6.29 5.65
N HIS A 154 8.25 -5.16 4.98
CA HIS A 154 8.55 -4.92 3.58
C HIS A 154 9.37 -3.62 3.42
N PRO A 155 10.35 -3.54 2.49
CA PRO A 155 11.22 -2.37 2.34
C PRO A 155 10.46 -1.09 1.97
N THR A 156 9.44 -1.21 1.12
CA THR A 156 8.59 -0.10 0.66
C THR A 156 7.24 -0.02 1.40
N GLN A 157 7.13 -0.65 2.58
CA GLN A 157 5.88 -0.67 3.35
C GLN A 157 5.33 0.74 3.57
N LYS A 158 4.09 0.94 3.16
CA LYS A 158 3.29 2.13 3.47
C LYS A 158 2.51 1.93 4.78
N PRO A 159 2.20 3.01 5.52
CA PRO A 159 1.47 2.89 6.80
C PRO A 159 0.00 2.52 6.60
N ILE A 160 -0.57 1.78 7.56
CA ILE A 160 -2.01 1.45 7.58
C ILE A 160 -2.85 2.74 7.55
N ALA A 161 -2.45 3.77 8.32
CA ALA A 161 -3.16 5.05 8.39
C ALA A 161 -3.33 5.74 7.02
N LEU A 162 -2.40 5.53 6.08
CA LEU A 162 -2.53 6.04 4.71
C LEU A 162 -3.70 5.38 3.97
N TYR A 163 -3.80 4.07 4.08
CA TYR A 163 -4.87 3.31 3.42
C TYR A 163 -6.23 3.54 4.10
N GLU A 164 -6.29 3.65 5.41
CA GLU A 164 -7.51 4.03 6.14
C GLU A 164 -8.00 5.42 5.70
N TRP A 165 -7.08 6.40 5.54
CA TRP A 165 -7.42 7.70 5.01
C TRP A 165 -7.92 7.64 3.55
N ILE A 166 -7.31 6.79 2.70
CA ILE A 166 -7.77 6.56 1.33
C ILE A 166 -9.19 6.00 1.34
N LEU A 167 -9.43 4.93 2.10
CA LEU A 167 -10.73 4.28 2.16
C LEU A 167 -11.81 5.22 2.70
N SER A 168 -11.54 5.96 3.78
CA SER A 168 -12.51 6.93 4.34
C SER A 168 -12.92 8.05 3.36
N ARG A 169 -12.09 8.32 2.34
CA ARG A 169 -12.32 9.40 1.40
C ARG A 169 -12.86 8.95 0.04
N TYR A 170 -12.47 7.78 -0.41
CA TYR A 170 -12.69 7.32 -1.77
C TYR A 170 -13.50 6.05 -1.88
N ALA A 171 -13.74 5.33 -0.79
CA ALA A 171 -14.61 4.17 -0.73
C ALA A 171 -15.91 4.49 0.02
N LYS A 172 -16.95 3.75 -0.28
CA LYS A 172 -18.26 3.79 0.39
C LYS A 172 -18.49 2.49 1.13
N ASP A 173 -19.41 2.51 2.09
CA ASP A 173 -19.84 1.29 2.78
C ASP A 173 -20.29 0.23 1.76
N GLY A 174 -19.72 -0.96 1.89
CA GLY A 174 -20.01 -2.09 0.99
C GLY A 174 -19.17 -2.16 -0.29
N ASP A 175 -18.35 -1.15 -0.59
CA ASP A 175 -17.43 -1.20 -1.72
C ASP A 175 -16.44 -2.37 -1.60
N ILE A 176 -16.13 -2.99 -2.74
CA ILE A 176 -15.18 -4.09 -2.87
C ILE A 176 -13.83 -3.53 -3.35
N ILE A 177 -12.80 -3.78 -2.56
CA ILE A 177 -11.46 -3.24 -2.79
C ILE A 177 -10.55 -4.30 -3.41
N LEU A 178 -9.76 -3.90 -4.40
CA LEU A 178 -8.70 -4.71 -5.00
C LEU A 178 -7.33 -4.15 -4.65
N ASP A 179 -6.41 -5.01 -4.21
CA ASP A 179 -4.98 -4.71 -4.17
C ASP A 179 -4.20 -5.76 -4.95
N THR A 180 -3.53 -5.35 -6.01
CA THR A 180 -2.80 -6.25 -6.92
C THR A 180 -1.37 -6.56 -6.49
N HIS A 181 -0.81 -5.80 -5.54
CA HIS A 181 0.57 -5.92 -5.05
C HIS A 181 0.61 -5.64 -3.54
N VAL A 182 0.11 -6.58 -2.77
CA VAL A 182 -0.20 -6.40 -1.34
C VAL A 182 1.03 -6.09 -0.49
N GLY A 183 2.18 -6.70 -0.79
CA GLY A 183 3.44 -6.46 -0.08
C GLY A 183 3.33 -6.70 1.42
N SER A 184 3.12 -5.65 2.19
CA SER A 184 3.05 -5.72 3.66
C SER A 184 1.66 -5.95 4.26
N ALA A 185 0.62 -6.08 3.45
CA ALA A 185 -0.80 -6.13 3.82
C ALA A 185 -1.35 -4.89 4.54
N SER A 186 -0.68 -3.72 4.45
CA SER A 186 -1.21 -2.50 5.09
C SER A 186 -2.56 -2.08 4.51
N SER A 187 -2.78 -2.24 3.21
CA SER A 187 -4.05 -2.00 2.52
C SER A 187 -5.16 -2.94 3.00
N LEU A 188 -4.86 -4.25 3.13
CA LEU A 188 -5.84 -5.25 3.55
C LEU A 188 -6.22 -5.09 5.03
N ILE A 189 -5.24 -4.73 5.88
CA ILE A 189 -5.51 -4.39 7.28
C ILE A 189 -6.42 -3.15 7.37
N ALA A 190 -6.16 -2.14 6.55
CA ALA A 190 -7.04 -0.96 6.50
C ALA A 190 -8.46 -1.34 6.02
N CYS A 191 -8.60 -2.22 5.01
CA CYS A 191 -9.91 -2.74 4.59
C CYS A 191 -10.62 -3.45 5.75
N TYR A 192 -9.91 -4.32 6.49
CA TYR A 192 -10.46 -4.99 7.66
C TYR A 192 -10.91 -3.98 8.74
N ASN A 193 -10.06 -2.98 9.04
CA ASN A 193 -10.36 -1.95 10.05
C ASN A 193 -11.57 -1.08 9.69
N THR A 194 -11.81 -0.87 8.40
CA THR A 194 -12.90 -0.05 7.87
C THR A 194 -14.08 -0.87 7.35
N ASN A 195 -14.09 -2.19 7.61
CA ASN A 195 -15.16 -3.12 7.24
C ASN A 195 -15.46 -3.19 5.74
N HIS A 196 -14.40 -3.10 4.89
CA HIS A 196 -14.51 -3.30 3.46
C HIS A 196 -14.15 -4.74 3.08
N LYS A 197 -14.86 -5.29 2.11
CA LYS A 197 -14.48 -6.54 1.45
C LYS A 197 -13.29 -6.30 0.54
N PHE A 198 -12.39 -7.27 0.44
CA PHE A 198 -11.20 -7.12 -0.39
C PHE A 198 -10.82 -8.42 -1.11
N VAL A 199 -10.10 -8.23 -2.21
CA VAL A 199 -9.28 -9.26 -2.86
C VAL A 199 -7.88 -8.70 -2.99
N GLY A 200 -6.87 -9.45 -2.54
CA GLY A 200 -5.47 -9.07 -2.59
C GLY A 200 -4.61 -10.15 -3.22
N PHE A 201 -3.57 -9.74 -3.97
CA PHE A 201 -2.60 -10.65 -4.58
C PHE A 201 -1.18 -10.29 -4.17
N GLU A 202 -0.37 -11.31 -3.88
CA GLU A 202 1.07 -11.19 -3.67
C GLU A 202 1.77 -12.36 -4.36
N LEU A 203 2.70 -12.04 -5.23
CA LEU A 203 3.42 -13.05 -6.01
C LEU A 203 4.54 -13.71 -5.21
N ASP A 204 5.27 -12.91 -4.43
CA ASP A 204 6.41 -13.40 -3.65
C ASP A 204 5.92 -14.15 -2.41
N GLU A 205 6.19 -15.47 -2.36
CA GLU A 205 5.75 -16.33 -1.27
C GLU A 205 6.30 -15.91 0.09
N HIS A 206 7.52 -15.38 0.15
CA HIS A 206 8.11 -14.91 1.41
C HIS A 206 7.33 -13.71 1.95
N TYR A 207 7.05 -12.72 1.11
CA TYR A 207 6.25 -11.56 1.51
C TYR A 207 4.79 -11.94 1.78
N TYR A 208 4.22 -12.83 0.99
CA TYR A 208 2.88 -13.36 1.25
C TYR A 208 2.79 -13.95 2.67
N ASN A 209 3.71 -14.85 3.03
CA ASN A 209 3.68 -15.50 4.34
C ASN A 209 3.86 -14.51 5.50
N LEU A 210 4.76 -13.53 5.37
CA LEU A 210 4.97 -12.50 6.38
C LEU A 210 3.76 -11.58 6.54
N SER A 211 3.20 -11.12 5.45
CA SER A 211 2.07 -10.19 5.44
C SER A 211 0.75 -10.88 5.81
N LYS A 212 0.57 -12.15 5.41
CA LYS A 212 -0.57 -12.97 5.85
C LYS A 212 -0.57 -13.14 7.37
N LYS A 213 0.60 -13.46 7.95
CA LYS A 213 0.73 -13.53 9.42
C LYS A 213 0.41 -12.21 10.10
N ARG A 214 0.82 -11.09 9.50
CA ARG A 214 0.52 -9.74 10.01
C ARG A 214 -0.98 -9.46 9.95
N LEU A 215 -1.63 -9.74 8.82
CA LEU A 215 -3.08 -9.57 8.63
C LEU A 215 -3.87 -10.44 9.62
N ASP A 216 -3.51 -11.73 9.74
CA ASP A 216 -4.18 -12.65 10.66
C ASP A 216 -4.02 -12.22 12.12
N GLY A 217 -2.86 -11.66 12.47
CA GLY A 217 -2.62 -11.09 13.80
C GLY A 217 -3.54 -9.91 14.12
N GLU A 218 -3.75 -9.01 13.17
CA GLU A 218 -4.70 -7.89 13.32
C GLU A 218 -6.15 -8.38 13.40
N MET A 219 -6.52 -9.35 12.55
CA MET A 219 -7.87 -9.93 12.55
C MET A 219 -8.19 -10.71 13.83
N ALA A 220 -7.17 -11.31 14.45
CA ALA A 220 -7.32 -12.06 15.72
C ALA A 220 -7.40 -11.14 16.95
N GLN A 221 -7.04 -9.87 16.83
CA GLN A 221 -7.22 -8.91 17.92
C GLN A 221 -8.70 -8.69 18.16
N LEU A 222 -9.18 -9.08 19.35
CA LEU A 222 -10.54 -8.81 19.77
C LEU A 222 -10.71 -7.28 19.96
N ARG A 223 -11.59 -6.68 19.21
CA ARG A 223 -11.92 -5.25 19.37
C ARG A 223 -12.77 -5.10 20.63
N LEU A 224 -12.52 -4.04 21.41
CA LEU A 224 -13.33 -3.71 22.60
C LEU A 224 -14.84 -3.67 22.30
N PHE A 225 -15.21 -3.25 21.09
CA PHE A 225 -16.60 -3.21 20.62
C PHE A 225 -17.23 -4.60 20.40
N ASP A 226 -16.41 -5.64 20.14
CA ASP A 226 -16.91 -7.02 19.95
C ASP A 226 -17.50 -7.62 21.25
N PHE A 227 -17.19 -7.02 22.39
CA PHE A 227 -17.73 -7.37 23.71
C PHE A 227 -18.90 -6.49 24.15
N GLY A 228 -19.48 -5.67 23.26
CA GLY A 228 -20.59 -4.78 23.60
C GLY A 228 -20.20 -3.62 24.52
N TYR A 229 -18.92 -3.36 24.73
CA TYR A 229 -18.46 -2.21 25.49
C TYR A 229 -18.66 -0.94 24.65
N ASN A 230 -19.61 -0.10 25.08
CA ASN A 230 -19.83 1.23 24.53
C ASN A 230 -19.28 2.26 25.53
N PRO A 231 -18.13 2.92 25.25
CA PRO A 231 -17.55 3.91 26.16
C PRO A 231 -18.39 5.20 26.31
N TYR A 232 -19.48 5.33 25.55
CA TYR A 232 -20.38 6.49 25.59
C TYR A 232 -21.74 6.17 26.25
N GLN A 233 -21.89 5.03 26.93
CA GLN A 233 -23.02 4.70 27.77
C GLN A 233 -22.66 5.00 29.23
N GLU A 234 -22.56 6.28 29.58
CA GLU A 234 -22.78 6.83 30.94
C GLU A 234 -23.83 7.90 30.88
#